data_ef62673ce8528defe4502510af93a5c2
#
_entry.id   ef62673ce8528defe4502510af93a5c2
#
_cell.length_a   1.000
_cell.length_b   1.000
_cell.length_c   1.000
_cell.angle_alpha   90.00
_cell.angle_beta   90.00
_cell.angle_gamma   90.00
#
_symmetry.space_group_name_H-M   'P 1'
#
loop_
_entity.id
_entity.type
_entity.pdbx_description
1 polymer ?
#
loop_
_entity_poly.entity_id
_entity_poly.type
_entity_poly.pdbx_seq_one_letter_code
_entity_poly.pdbx_strand_id
1 'polypeptide(L)' 'MENTQKRTTIYLEPALHKALQLKSIETSKSISSLVNQAVKDALTEDAQDIAAYEERTGEPVVSYAEMVKKLRNDGKI' A
#
# COMPACT_ATOMS: atom_id res chain seq x y z
N MET A 1 3.12 -0.83 -25.02
CA MET A 1 3.30 -0.18 -23.73
C MET A 1 3.47 -1.24 -22.64
N GLU A 2 4.55 -1.16 -21.90
CA GLU A 2 4.80 -2.16 -20.86
C GLU A 2 3.86 -1.98 -19.68
N ASN A 3 3.32 -3.10 -19.22
CA ASN A 3 2.52 -3.11 -18.00
C ASN A 3 3.47 -3.23 -16.80
N THR A 4 3.59 -2.18 -16.02
CA THR A 4 4.48 -2.13 -14.87
C THR A 4 3.87 -2.73 -13.61
N GLN A 5 2.59 -3.09 -13.66
CA GLN A 5 1.90 -3.67 -12.53
C GLN A 5 2.17 -5.16 -12.41
N LYS A 6 2.44 -5.59 -11.20
CA LYS A 6 2.61 -7.02 -10.89
C LYS A 6 1.26 -7.65 -10.62
N ARG A 7 1.04 -8.84 -11.15
CA ARG A 7 -0.18 -9.58 -10.91
C ARG A 7 -0.06 -10.35 -9.61
N THR A 8 -1.02 -10.16 -8.72
CA THR A 8 -1.03 -10.81 -7.40
C THR A 8 -2.43 -11.33 -7.10
N THR A 9 -2.51 -12.54 -6.57
CA THR A 9 -3.77 -13.11 -6.10
C THR A 9 -3.91 -12.86 -4.60
N ILE A 10 -5.03 -12.27 -4.19
CA ILE A 10 -5.32 -11.96 -2.79
C ILE A 10 -6.61 -12.65 -2.39
N TYR A 11 -6.60 -13.33 -1.24
CA TYR A 11 -7.79 -13.95 -0.68
C TYR A 11 -8.39 -13.00 0.36
N LEU A 12 -9.63 -12.58 0.14
CA LEU A 12 -10.34 -11.67 1.03
C LEU A 12 -11.49 -12.40 1.71
N GLU A 13 -11.81 -11.98 2.92
CA GLU A 13 -13.01 -12.44 3.58
C GLU A 13 -14.23 -12.05 2.74
N PRO A 14 -15.28 -12.92 2.67
CA PRO A 14 -16.45 -12.63 1.83
C PRO A 14 -17.11 -11.29 2.11
N ALA A 15 -17.21 -10.90 3.38
CA ALA A 15 -17.79 -9.61 3.75
C ALA A 15 -16.97 -8.43 3.22
N LEU A 16 -15.64 -8.52 3.29
CA LEU A 16 -14.75 -7.48 2.78
C LEU A 16 -14.80 -7.40 1.27
N HIS A 17 -14.85 -8.54 0.61
CA HIS A 17 -14.96 -8.59 -0.85
C HIS A 17 -16.25 -7.93 -1.32
N LYS A 18 -17.37 -8.23 -0.65
CA LYS A 18 -18.65 -7.63 -0.98
C LYS A 18 -18.63 -6.11 -0.78
N ALA A 19 -18.03 -5.66 0.32
CA ALA A 19 -17.90 -4.23 0.59
C ALA A 19 -17.09 -3.52 -0.51
N LEU A 20 -16.01 -4.15 -0.99
CA LEU A 20 -15.22 -3.61 -2.10
C LEU A 20 -16.03 -3.55 -3.39
N GLN A 21 -16.84 -4.57 -3.66
CA GLN A 21 -17.70 -4.56 -4.84
C GLN A 21 -18.68 -3.39 -4.80
N LEU A 22 -19.31 -3.16 -3.67
CA LEU A 22 -20.25 -2.06 -3.50
C LEU A 22 -19.54 -0.71 -3.63
N LYS A 23 -18.37 -0.58 -3.04
CA LYS A 23 -17.59 0.64 -3.15
C LYS A 23 -17.15 0.91 -4.59
N SER A 24 -16.77 -0.15 -5.30
CA SER A 24 -16.40 -0.06 -6.72
C SER A 24 -17.53 0.51 -7.54
N ILE A 25 -18.76 0.07 -7.30
CA ILE A 25 -19.94 0.55 -8.02
C ILE A 25 -20.18 2.04 -7.68
N GLU A 26 -20.15 2.40 -6.41
CA GLU A 26 -20.44 3.77 -5.98
C GLU A 26 -19.40 4.78 -6.44
N THR A 27 -18.13 4.39 -6.46
CA THR A 27 -17.04 5.30 -6.81
C THR A 27 -16.66 5.23 -8.29
N SER A 28 -17.23 4.29 -9.02
CA SER A 28 -16.87 4.01 -10.43
C SER A 28 -15.39 3.70 -10.62
N LYS A 29 -14.76 3.12 -9.60
CA LYS A 29 -13.37 2.67 -9.63
C LYS A 29 -13.31 1.16 -9.60
N SER A 30 -12.28 0.57 -10.22
CA SER A 30 -12.12 -0.87 -10.20
C SER A 30 -11.70 -1.34 -8.79
N ILE A 31 -11.98 -2.62 -8.49
CA ILE A 31 -11.55 -3.22 -7.22
C ILE A 31 -10.02 -3.15 -7.11
N SER A 32 -9.30 -3.43 -8.20
CA SER A 32 -7.84 -3.33 -8.22
C SER A 32 -7.36 -1.93 -7.84
N SER A 33 -8.02 -0.90 -8.34
CA SER A 33 -7.68 0.48 -8.01
C SER A 33 -7.89 0.77 -6.53
N LEU A 34 -9.00 0.30 -5.96
CA LEU A 34 -9.31 0.48 -4.55
C LEU A 34 -8.30 -0.24 -3.65
N VAL A 35 -7.94 -1.47 -4.01
CA VAL A 35 -6.94 -2.25 -3.27
C VAL A 35 -5.57 -1.58 -3.33
N ASN A 36 -5.15 -1.14 -4.52
CA ASN A 36 -3.87 -0.45 -4.67
C ASN A 36 -3.83 0.83 -3.84
N GLN A 37 -4.91 1.58 -3.80
CA GLN A 37 -4.97 2.79 -2.98
C GLN A 37 -4.88 2.47 -1.49
N ALA A 38 -5.57 1.43 -1.03
CA ALA A 38 -5.52 1.01 0.36
C ALA A 38 -4.11 0.56 0.77
N VAL A 39 -3.44 -0.21 -0.09
CA VAL A 39 -2.06 -0.64 0.16
C VAL A 39 -1.12 0.56 0.19
N LYS A 40 -1.27 1.48 -0.75
CA LYS A 40 -0.47 2.69 -0.80
C LYS A 40 -0.62 3.51 0.49
N ASP A 41 -1.85 3.67 0.97
CA ASP A 41 -2.13 4.42 2.19
C ASP A 41 -1.51 3.72 3.41
N ALA A 42 -1.62 2.40 3.49
CA ALA A 42 -1.03 1.63 4.58
C ALA A 42 0.50 1.76 4.60
N LEU A 43 1.16 1.69 3.45
CA LEU A 43 2.60 1.85 3.36
C LEU A 43 3.05 3.28 3.71
N THR A 44 2.22 4.27 3.38
CA THR A 44 2.50 5.66 3.73
C THR A 44 2.50 5.84 5.25
N GLU A 45 1.52 5.25 5.93
CA GLU A 45 1.46 5.27 7.39
C GLU A 45 2.67 4.57 8.00
N ASP A 46 3.04 3.40 7.47
CA ASP A 46 4.22 2.67 7.92
C ASP A 46 5.51 3.48 7.74
N ALA A 47 5.62 4.24 6.65
CA ALA A 47 6.77 5.08 6.42
C ALA A 47 6.95 6.12 7.52
N GLN A 48 5.86 6.70 7.99
CA GLN A 48 5.89 7.66 9.08
C GLN A 48 6.29 7.01 10.40
N ASP A 49 5.73 5.84 10.69
CA ASP A 49 6.06 5.08 11.89
C ASP A 49 7.52 4.63 11.91
N ILE A 50 8.03 4.17 10.80
CA ILE A 50 9.42 3.74 10.66
C ILE A 50 10.36 4.91 10.88
N ALA A 51 10.06 6.07 10.32
CA ALA A 51 10.87 7.26 10.51
C ALA A 51 10.94 7.66 12.00
N ALA A 52 9.79 7.63 12.69
CA ALA A 52 9.74 7.91 14.11
C ALA A 52 10.54 6.89 14.92
N TYR A 53 10.44 5.62 14.57
CA TYR A 53 11.19 4.56 15.24
C TYR A 53 12.68 4.74 15.08
N GLU A 54 13.16 5.03 13.88
CA GLU A 54 14.57 5.25 13.61
C GLU A 54 15.13 6.44 14.40
N GLU A 55 14.37 7.51 14.55
CA GLU A 55 14.76 8.66 15.34
C GLU A 55 14.93 8.33 16.82
N ARG A 56 14.10 7.43 17.35
CA ARG A 56 14.15 7.05 18.76
C ARG A 56 15.31 6.13 19.07
N THR A 57 15.54 5.13 18.22
CA THR A 57 16.49 4.06 18.51
C THR A 57 17.85 4.29 17.91
N GLY A 58 17.93 5.07 16.86
CA GLY A 58 19.16 5.27 16.12
C GLY A 58 19.62 4.03 15.36
N GLU A 59 18.84 2.95 15.38
CA GLU A 59 19.13 1.72 14.67
C GLU A 59 18.36 1.67 13.35
N PRO A 60 19.03 1.37 12.23
CA PRO A 60 18.33 1.25 10.96
C PRO A 60 17.49 -0.02 10.92
N VAL A 61 16.23 0.12 10.51
CA VAL A 61 15.36 -1.01 10.21
C VAL A 61 15.62 -1.41 8.77
N VAL A 62 16.09 -2.63 8.57
CA VAL A 62 16.68 -3.09 7.31
C VAL A 62 15.61 -3.51 6.30
N SER A 63 15.96 -3.56 5.04
CA SER A 63 15.15 -4.11 3.93
C SER A 63 13.79 -3.45 3.71
N TYR A 64 12.83 -3.69 4.59
CA TYR A 64 11.48 -3.14 4.43
C TYR A 64 11.51 -1.61 4.53
N ALA A 65 12.18 -1.07 5.53
CA ALA A 65 12.28 0.37 5.73
C ALA A 65 12.97 1.05 4.54
N GLU A 66 14.03 0.43 4.01
CA GLU A 66 14.71 0.95 2.82
C GLU A 66 13.80 0.97 1.62
N MET A 67 13.02 -0.08 1.41
CA MET A 67 12.07 -0.14 0.30
C MET A 67 10.98 0.92 0.43
N VAL A 68 10.44 1.11 1.63
CA VAL A 68 9.41 2.12 1.90
C VAL A 68 9.98 3.52 1.66
N LYS A 69 11.21 3.80 2.11
CA LYS A 69 11.86 5.07 1.86
C LYS A 69 12.05 5.33 0.37
N LYS A 70 12.44 4.30 -0.37
CA LYS A 70 12.61 4.40 -1.81
C LYS A 70 11.28 4.71 -2.50
N LEU A 71 10.22 4.03 -2.12
CA LEU A 71 8.88 4.28 -2.66
C LEU A 71 8.43 5.72 -2.40
N ARG A 72 8.70 6.22 -1.21
CA ARG A 72 8.37 7.59 -0.85
C ARG A 72 9.18 8.59 -1.66
N ASN A 73 10.48 8.35 -1.82
CA ASN A 73 11.35 9.23 -2.60
C ASN A 73 10.97 9.23 -4.07
N ASP A 74 10.51 8.10 -4.59
CA ASP A 74 10.08 7.97 -5.98
C ASP A 74 8.65 8.49 -6.20
N GLY A 75 7.98 8.94 -5.15
CA GLY A 75 6.61 9.45 -5.24
C GLY A 75 5.56 8.37 -5.40
N LYS A 76 5.87 7.11 -5.06
CA LYS A 76 4.93 6.00 -5.16
C LYS A 76 3.96 5.95 -3.98
N ILE A 77 4.36 6.49 -2.87
CA ILE A 77 3.52 6.58 -1.66
C ILE A 77 3.62 7.96 -1.02
#